data_f6e23e7cce4988c6e9b9c9a582b52856
#
_entry.id   f6e23e7cce4988c6e9b9c9a582b52856
#
_cell.length_a   1.000
_cell.length_b   1.000
_cell.length_c   1.000
_cell.angle_alpha   90.00
_cell.angle_beta   90.00
_cell.angle_gamma   90.00
#
_symmetry.space_group_name_H-M   'P 1'
#
loop_
_entity.id
_entity.type
_entity.pdbx_description
1 polymer ?
#
loop_
_entity_poly.entity_id
_entity_poly.type
_entity_poly.pdbx_seq_one_letter_code
_entity_poly.pdbx_strand_id
1 'polypeptide(L)'
;MADLSEPRVIAVGGPTASGKTALSVALAKTFDGEIINADSMQLYKGLDIGTAKPSPEEQQGIPHLLLDFLPPETAYSVADFTAAADPLIREISGRGRLPFVVGGTGLYITSLLNGMSFAPEKTDPAIRARLQAQADAGDGAALYARLQQIDPDYAALVHPNNLPRVIRALELYESTGRRMSAERVNARAARPPYRSLCLCLTCRDRAVLYDRIGRRVDAMIENGVLDEARRVYEHREAYRTAAQAIGYKEFFPYFAGEQSLADCTEKLKQATRNYAKRQLTWFRRQNEAVWLYLDEEDVTARACALVREFLQQ
;
A
#
# COMPACT_ATOMS: atom_id res chain seq x y z
N MET A 1 23.06 27.51 -10.71
CA MET A 1 23.25 26.04 -10.63
C MET A 1 22.31 25.59 -9.54
N ALA A 2 21.27 24.82 -9.88
CA ALA A 2 20.38 24.27 -8.84
C ALA A 2 21.21 23.34 -7.96
N ASP A 3 21.14 23.56 -6.67
CA ASP A 3 21.79 22.73 -5.66
C ASP A 3 21.28 21.29 -5.85
N LEU A 4 22.19 20.36 -6.22
CA LEU A 4 21.91 18.94 -6.39
C LEU A 4 21.82 18.22 -5.04
N SER A 5 21.38 18.92 -3.97
CA SER A 5 21.08 18.27 -2.69
C SER A 5 19.98 17.23 -2.89
N GLU A 6 20.12 16.09 -2.24
CA GLU A 6 19.11 15.00 -2.27
C GLU A 6 17.75 15.58 -1.86
N PRO A 7 16.66 15.35 -2.63
CA PRO A 7 15.34 15.87 -2.26
C PRO A 7 14.94 15.42 -0.86
N ARG A 8 14.34 16.34 -0.10
CA ARG A 8 13.74 16.03 1.21
C ARG A 8 12.34 15.53 1.02
N VAL A 9 11.99 14.40 1.66
CA VAL A 9 10.69 13.76 1.53
C VAL A 9 10.12 13.44 2.91
N ILE A 10 8.86 13.77 3.13
CA ILE A 10 8.12 13.36 4.33
C ILE A 10 7.21 12.19 3.96
N ALA A 11 7.41 11.04 4.58
CA ALA A 11 6.49 9.92 4.46
C ALA A 11 5.50 9.90 5.64
N VAL A 12 4.21 9.73 5.36
CA VAL A 12 3.16 9.55 6.37
C VAL A 12 2.52 8.18 6.19
N GLY A 13 2.96 7.24 7.02
CA GLY A 13 2.52 5.84 7.02
C GLY A 13 1.60 5.50 8.18
N GLY A 14 1.12 4.25 8.19
CA GLY A 14 0.32 3.72 9.28
C GLY A 14 -0.89 2.92 8.82
N PRO A 15 -1.62 2.27 9.75
CA PRO A 15 -2.77 1.45 9.43
C PRO A 15 -3.94 2.27 8.87
N THR A 16 -4.90 1.58 8.27
CA THR A 16 -6.19 2.20 7.94
C THR A 16 -6.86 2.75 9.20
N ALA A 17 -7.70 3.77 9.06
CA ALA A 17 -8.38 4.50 10.14
C ALA A 17 -7.46 5.24 11.14
N SER A 18 -6.16 5.40 10.84
CA SER A 18 -5.23 6.13 11.71
C SER A 18 -5.15 7.65 11.45
N GLY A 19 -5.99 8.24 10.61
CA GLY A 19 -6.03 9.70 10.40
C GLY A 19 -4.91 10.27 9.52
N LYS A 20 -4.25 9.44 8.70
CA LYS A 20 -3.17 9.87 7.79
C LYS A 20 -3.55 11.06 6.91
N THR A 21 -4.73 11.03 6.30
CA THR A 21 -5.22 12.08 5.41
C THR A 21 -5.27 13.43 6.13
N ALA A 22 -5.93 13.49 7.28
CA ALA A 22 -6.05 14.75 8.04
C ALA A 22 -4.68 15.29 8.45
N LEU A 23 -3.77 14.43 8.95
CA LEU A 23 -2.42 14.86 9.31
C LEU A 23 -1.64 15.34 8.10
N SER A 24 -1.65 14.59 6.98
CA SER A 24 -0.87 14.96 5.79
C SER A 24 -1.34 16.26 5.15
N VAL A 25 -2.65 16.52 5.13
CA VAL A 25 -3.21 17.79 4.66
C VAL A 25 -2.80 18.95 5.58
N ALA A 26 -2.85 18.78 6.90
CA ALA A 26 -2.40 19.79 7.85
C ALA A 26 -0.89 20.11 7.69
N LEU A 27 -0.06 19.08 7.51
CA LEU A 27 1.38 19.25 7.25
C LEU A 27 1.63 19.92 5.90
N ALA A 28 0.96 19.48 4.83
CA ALA A 28 1.12 20.07 3.50
C ALA A 28 0.73 21.57 3.48
N LYS A 29 -0.31 21.96 4.21
CA LYS A 29 -0.65 23.38 4.40
C LYS A 29 0.41 24.16 5.15
N THR A 30 0.97 23.56 6.20
CA THR A 30 1.95 24.24 7.08
C THR A 30 3.29 24.43 6.39
N PHE A 31 3.69 23.51 5.51
CA PHE A 31 5.02 23.46 4.89
C PHE A 31 5.01 23.66 3.38
N ASP A 32 3.95 24.23 2.82
CA ASP A 32 3.76 24.42 1.37
C ASP A 32 4.09 23.17 0.56
N GLY A 33 3.40 22.09 0.88
CA GLY A 33 3.67 20.77 0.29
C GLY A 33 2.59 20.26 -0.64
N GLU A 34 2.94 19.19 -1.34
CA GLU A 34 2.03 18.42 -2.20
C GLU A 34 2.07 16.94 -1.81
N ILE A 35 0.96 16.25 -1.96
CA ILE A 35 0.80 14.85 -1.52
C ILE A 35 0.90 13.91 -2.73
N ILE A 36 1.73 12.89 -2.59
CA ILE A 36 1.80 11.73 -3.50
C ILE A 36 1.15 10.55 -2.78
N ASN A 37 0.03 10.07 -3.29
CA ASN A 37 -0.70 8.96 -2.70
C ASN A 37 0.10 7.64 -2.84
N ALA A 38 0.30 6.95 -1.73
CA ALA A 38 0.96 5.64 -1.63
C ALA A 38 0.01 4.56 -1.09
N ASP A 39 -1.25 4.59 -1.52
CA ASP A 39 -2.21 3.53 -1.28
C ASP A 39 -2.54 2.82 -2.60
N SER A 40 -2.35 1.50 -2.64
CA SER A 40 -2.48 0.70 -3.86
C SER A 40 -3.92 0.51 -4.35
N MET A 41 -4.92 0.97 -3.60
CA MET A 41 -6.32 0.88 -3.99
C MET A 41 -6.93 2.23 -4.33
N GLN A 42 -6.49 3.31 -3.71
CA GLN A 42 -6.99 4.67 -3.96
C GLN A 42 -6.57 5.26 -5.31
N LEU A 43 -5.69 4.60 -6.03
CA LEU A 43 -5.27 4.99 -7.38
C LEU A 43 -6.34 4.70 -8.44
N TYR A 44 -7.28 3.77 -8.16
CA TYR A 44 -8.30 3.35 -9.12
C TYR A 44 -9.50 4.31 -9.16
N LYS A 45 -9.92 4.70 -10.38
CA LYS A 45 -11.11 5.52 -10.62
C LYS A 45 -12.38 4.80 -10.21
N GLY A 46 -13.31 5.55 -9.57
CA GLY A 46 -14.63 5.04 -9.19
C GLY A 46 -14.62 4.00 -8.07
N LEU A 47 -13.48 3.83 -7.38
CA LEU A 47 -13.35 3.02 -6.18
C LEU A 47 -13.04 3.95 -5.00
N ASP A 48 -14.08 4.60 -4.49
CA ASP A 48 -13.93 5.75 -3.59
C ASP A 48 -14.27 5.38 -2.15
N ILE A 49 -15.45 4.80 -1.92
CA ILE A 49 -15.97 4.53 -0.58
C ILE A 49 -15.22 3.35 0.05
N GLY A 50 -15.14 2.21 -0.64
CA GLY A 50 -14.49 1.00 -0.13
C GLY A 50 -12.99 1.15 0.10
N THR A 51 -12.33 2.04 -0.65
CA THR A 51 -10.91 2.39 -0.45
C THR A 51 -10.71 3.52 0.54
N ALA A 52 -11.80 4.21 0.93
CA ALA A 52 -11.81 5.44 1.71
C ALA A 52 -10.86 6.50 1.09
N LYS A 53 -11.02 6.73 -0.19
CA LYS A 53 -10.32 7.77 -0.94
C LYS A 53 -10.69 9.14 -0.36
N PRO A 54 -9.73 10.05 -0.14
CA PRO A 54 -10.03 11.37 0.39
C PRO A 54 -10.92 12.14 -0.60
N SER A 55 -12.03 12.67 -0.09
CA SER A 55 -12.92 13.55 -0.87
C SER A 55 -12.24 14.89 -1.19
N PRO A 56 -12.73 15.69 -2.16
CA PRO A 56 -12.24 17.03 -2.43
C PRO A 56 -12.24 17.93 -1.19
N GLU A 57 -13.26 17.77 -0.32
CA GLU A 57 -13.37 18.51 0.94
C GLU A 57 -12.27 18.10 1.92
N GLU A 58 -11.96 16.80 2.02
CA GLU A 58 -10.89 16.27 2.85
C GLU A 58 -9.50 16.66 2.32
N GLN A 59 -9.35 16.79 1.00
CA GLN A 59 -8.11 17.27 0.37
C GLN A 59 -7.85 18.75 0.63
N GLN A 60 -8.89 19.55 0.90
CA GLN A 60 -8.82 20.98 1.28
C GLN A 60 -7.96 21.83 0.32
N GLY A 61 -8.00 21.53 -0.98
CA GLY A 61 -7.25 22.24 -2.02
C GLY A 61 -5.76 21.85 -2.13
N ILE A 62 -5.27 20.92 -1.32
CA ILE A 62 -3.91 20.38 -1.46
C ILE A 62 -3.86 19.40 -2.65
N PRO A 63 -2.91 19.56 -3.59
CA PRO A 63 -2.73 18.62 -4.68
C PRO A 63 -2.43 17.19 -4.16
N HIS A 64 -3.22 16.22 -4.64
CA HIS A 64 -3.00 14.79 -4.38
C HIS A 64 -2.69 14.10 -5.69
N LEU A 65 -1.42 13.76 -5.88
CA LEU A 65 -0.92 13.07 -7.07
C LEU A 65 -1.00 11.57 -6.88
N LEU A 66 -1.10 10.80 -7.96
CA LEU A 66 -1.32 9.35 -7.97
C LEU A 66 -2.56 8.92 -7.18
N LEU A 67 -3.59 9.76 -7.20
CA LEU A 67 -4.90 9.51 -6.63
C LEU A 67 -5.92 9.49 -7.76
N ASP A 68 -6.83 8.50 -7.81
CA ASP A 68 -7.99 8.47 -8.74
C ASP A 68 -7.62 8.65 -10.23
N PHE A 69 -6.53 8.04 -10.68
CA PHE A 69 -6.04 8.25 -12.05
C PHE A 69 -6.10 7.01 -12.96
N LEU A 70 -6.16 5.81 -12.37
CA LEU A 70 -6.02 4.55 -13.09
C LEU A 70 -7.37 3.85 -13.31
N PRO A 71 -7.69 3.36 -14.52
CA PRO A 71 -8.83 2.49 -14.73
C PRO A 71 -8.74 1.19 -13.91
N PRO A 72 -9.84 0.68 -13.34
CA PRO A 72 -9.81 -0.48 -12.44
C PRO A 72 -9.44 -1.81 -13.10
N GLU A 73 -9.45 -1.87 -14.43
CA GLU A 73 -8.99 -3.02 -15.22
C GLU A 73 -7.46 -3.11 -15.29
N THR A 74 -6.78 -2.01 -15.01
CA THR A 74 -5.33 -1.90 -15.19
C THR A 74 -4.59 -2.47 -14.00
N ALA A 75 -3.65 -3.37 -14.22
CA ALA A 75 -2.72 -3.82 -13.20
C ALA A 75 -1.72 -2.71 -12.87
N TYR A 76 -1.38 -2.55 -11.60
CA TYR A 76 -0.40 -1.58 -11.16
C TYR A 76 0.48 -2.17 -10.06
N SER A 77 1.76 -2.17 -10.30
CA SER A 77 2.76 -2.78 -9.43
C SER A 77 3.51 -1.75 -8.58
N VAL A 78 4.32 -2.23 -7.63
CA VAL A 78 5.26 -1.37 -6.89
C VAL A 78 6.31 -0.75 -7.81
N ALA A 79 6.69 -1.41 -8.90
CA ALA A 79 7.61 -0.89 -9.89
C ALA A 79 7.00 0.32 -10.63
N ASP A 80 5.73 0.19 -11.04
CA ASP A 80 4.99 1.28 -11.68
C ASP A 80 4.85 2.47 -10.73
N PHE A 81 4.54 2.20 -9.44
CA PHE A 81 4.46 3.24 -8.43
C PHE A 81 5.78 3.99 -8.25
N THR A 82 6.90 3.28 -8.08
CA THR A 82 8.20 3.94 -7.88
C THR A 82 8.63 4.74 -9.11
N ALA A 83 8.39 4.21 -10.31
CA ALA A 83 8.68 4.89 -11.57
C ALA A 83 7.82 6.16 -11.76
N ALA A 84 6.58 6.17 -11.28
CA ALA A 84 5.70 7.33 -11.34
C ALA A 84 5.98 8.35 -10.22
N ALA A 85 6.31 7.89 -9.01
CA ALA A 85 6.49 8.75 -7.85
C ALA A 85 7.84 9.50 -7.83
N ASP A 86 8.95 8.88 -8.30
CA ASP A 86 10.27 9.52 -8.30
C ASP A 86 10.31 10.83 -9.10
N PRO A 87 9.83 10.90 -10.37
CA PRO A 87 9.77 12.16 -11.10
C PRO A 87 8.92 13.23 -10.40
N LEU A 88 7.80 12.85 -9.78
CA LEU A 88 6.93 13.77 -9.07
C LEU A 88 7.62 14.38 -7.83
N ILE A 89 8.37 13.58 -7.07
CA ILE A 89 9.16 14.08 -5.95
C ILE A 89 10.15 15.15 -6.43
N ARG A 90 10.88 14.89 -7.52
CA ARG A 90 11.85 15.82 -8.08
C ARG A 90 11.18 17.08 -8.61
N GLU A 91 10.04 16.95 -9.26
CA GLU A 91 9.27 18.09 -9.79
C GLU A 91 8.75 18.97 -8.66
N ILE A 92 8.13 18.39 -7.62
CA ILE A 92 7.64 19.13 -6.43
C ILE A 92 8.80 19.87 -5.76
N SER A 93 9.91 19.17 -5.52
CA SER A 93 11.12 19.76 -4.91
C SER A 93 11.73 20.84 -5.79
N GLY A 94 11.75 20.67 -7.12
CA GLY A 94 12.23 21.64 -8.08
C GLY A 94 11.42 22.96 -8.11
N ARG A 95 10.16 22.89 -7.70
CA ARG A 95 9.29 24.07 -7.48
C ARG A 95 9.45 24.70 -6.08
N GLY A 96 10.36 24.20 -5.27
CA GLY A 96 10.59 24.66 -3.90
C GLY A 96 9.55 24.18 -2.89
N ARG A 97 8.69 23.22 -3.26
CA ARG A 97 7.67 22.63 -2.40
C ARG A 97 8.13 21.34 -1.75
N LEU A 98 7.48 20.97 -0.64
CA LEU A 98 7.81 19.77 0.10
C LEU A 98 6.95 18.57 -0.36
N PRO A 99 7.54 17.48 -0.89
CA PRO A 99 6.79 16.29 -1.25
C PRO A 99 6.43 15.45 -0.01
N PHE A 100 5.15 15.10 0.11
CA PHE A 100 4.62 14.19 1.11
C PHE A 100 4.19 12.88 0.45
N VAL A 101 4.76 11.74 0.86
CA VAL A 101 4.37 10.40 0.40
C VAL A 101 3.45 9.77 1.44
N VAL A 102 2.16 9.63 1.12
CA VAL A 102 1.12 9.33 2.11
C VAL A 102 0.35 8.07 1.77
N GLY A 103 0.34 7.09 2.65
CA GLY A 103 -0.47 5.89 2.38
C GLY A 103 -0.34 4.76 3.38
N GLY A 104 -1.13 3.71 3.13
CA GLY A 104 -1.14 2.48 3.92
C GLY A 104 -0.34 1.34 3.30
N THR A 105 0.11 1.48 2.03
CA THR A 105 0.86 0.45 1.33
C THR A 105 2.36 0.57 1.65
N GLY A 106 2.75 -0.06 2.77
CA GLY A 106 4.12 0.04 3.28
C GLY A 106 5.18 -0.40 2.27
N LEU A 107 4.86 -1.36 1.38
CA LEU A 107 5.76 -1.75 0.30
C LEU A 107 6.06 -0.58 -0.65
N TYR A 108 5.07 0.24 -1.01
CA TYR A 108 5.25 1.40 -1.87
C TYR A 108 6.17 2.42 -1.23
N ILE A 109 5.87 2.83 0.01
CA ILE A 109 6.67 3.80 0.75
C ILE A 109 8.11 3.32 0.92
N THR A 110 8.29 2.09 1.41
CA THR A 110 9.63 1.53 1.65
C THR A 110 10.46 1.40 0.37
N SER A 111 9.82 0.93 -0.71
CA SER A 111 10.52 0.76 -1.99
C SER A 111 10.98 2.10 -2.57
N LEU A 112 10.12 3.10 -2.51
CA LEU A 112 10.43 4.44 -3.00
C LEU A 112 11.55 5.10 -2.18
N LEU A 113 11.39 5.15 -0.85
CA LEU A 113 12.37 5.81 0.03
C LEU A 113 13.75 5.15 0.02
N ASN A 114 13.80 3.83 -0.15
CA ASN A 114 15.07 3.10 -0.22
C ASN A 114 15.66 3.01 -1.63
N GLY A 115 15.02 3.65 -2.64
CA GLY A 115 15.48 3.60 -4.02
C GLY A 115 15.54 2.18 -4.58
N MET A 116 14.58 1.32 -4.18
CA MET A 116 14.58 -0.07 -4.66
C MET A 116 14.37 -0.09 -6.17
N SER A 117 15.32 -0.66 -6.88
CA SER A 117 15.23 -0.86 -8.31
C SER A 117 14.47 -2.14 -8.62
N PHE A 118 13.46 -2.02 -9.45
CA PHE A 118 12.74 -3.16 -9.99
C PHE A 118 13.12 -3.31 -11.45
N ALA A 119 13.80 -4.39 -11.80
CA ALA A 119 14.07 -4.68 -13.19
C ALA A 119 12.75 -4.86 -13.95
N PRO A 120 12.59 -4.27 -15.15
CA PRO A 120 11.43 -4.53 -15.99
C PRO A 120 11.39 -6.02 -16.31
N GLU A 121 10.42 -6.71 -15.75
CA GLU A 121 10.27 -8.14 -15.96
C GLU A 121 9.25 -8.38 -17.07
N LYS A 122 9.73 -8.87 -18.21
CA LYS A 122 8.88 -9.54 -19.17
C LYS A 122 8.59 -10.94 -18.65
N THR A 123 7.59 -11.08 -17.78
CA THR A 123 7.11 -12.39 -17.38
C THR A 123 6.07 -12.88 -18.39
N ASP A 124 6.14 -14.18 -18.73
CA ASP A 124 5.13 -14.82 -19.55
C ASP A 124 3.88 -15.11 -18.68
N PRO A 125 2.71 -14.50 -18.98
CA PRO A 125 1.48 -14.74 -18.24
C PRO A 125 1.08 -16.22 -18.20
N ALA A 126 1.47 -17.03 -19.20
CA ALA A 126 1.19 -18.46 -19.25
C ALA A 126 1.90 -19.24 -18.12
N ILE A 127 3.12 -18.83 -17.75
CA ILE A 127 3.86 -19.43 -16.63
C ILE A 127 3.08 -19.22 -15.34
N ARG A 128 2.64 -18.00 -15.06
CA ARG A 128 1.88 -17.68 -13.86
C ARG A 128 0.56 -18.42 -13.81
N ALA A 129 -0.19 -18.47 -14.93
CA ALA A 129 -1.46 -19.18 -15.01
C ALA A 129 -1.29 -20.68 -14.72
N ARG A 130 -0.25 -21.32 -15.28
CA ARG A 130 0.07 -22.73 -15.04
C ARG A 130 0.44 -23.00 -13.57
N LEU A 131 1.30 -22.18 -12.97
CA LEU A 131 1.70 -22.32 -11.56
C LEU A 131 0.50 -22.11 -10.62
N GLN A 132 -0.39 -21.17 -10.96
CA GLN A 132 -1.62 -20.96 -10.21
C GLN A 132 -2.56 -22.16 -10.30
N ALA A 133 -2.76 -22.71 -11.50
CA ALA A 133 -3.59 -23.92 -11.69
C ALA A 133 -3.05 -25.12 -10.89
N GLN A 134 -1.72 -25.29 -10.81
CA GLN A 134 -1.12 -26.33 -9.96
C GLN A 134 -1.41 -26.07 -8.47
N ALA A 135 -1.32 -24.83 -8.02
CA ALA A 135 -1.64 -24.47 -6.63
C ALA A 135 -3.12 -24.73 -6.30
N ASP A 136 -4.03 -24.39 -7.21
CA ASP A 136 -5.48 -24.59 -7.08
C ASP A 136 -5.87 -26.08 -7.09
N ALA A 137 -5.08 -26.91 -7.79
CA ALA A 137 -5.22 -28.39 -7.78
C ALA A 137 -4.68 -29.06 -6.49
N GLY A 138 -4.11 -28.27 -5.54
CA GLY A 138 -3.60 -28.79 -4.28
C GLY A 138 -2.10 -29.08 -4.24
N ASP A 139 -1.37 -28.83 -5.33
CA ASP A 139 0.07 -29.13 -5.46
C ASP A 139 1.00 -28.07 -4.80
N GLY A 140 0.48 -27.29 -3.85
CA GLY A 140 1.23 -26.22 -3.18
C GLY A 140 2.52 -26.70 -2.51
N ALA A 141 2.52 -27.90 -1.92
CA ALA A 141 3.70 -28.50 -1.31
C ALA A 141 4.79 -28.82 -2.36
N ALA A 142 4.39 -29.33 -3.54
CA ALA A 142 5.33 -29.63 -4.64
C ALA A 142 5.94 -28.33 -5.21
N LEU A 143 5.15 -27.27 -5.35
CA LEU A 143 5.65 -25.94 -5.75
C LEU A 143 6.68 -25.39 -4.75
N TYR A 144 6.41 -25.52 -3.46
CA TYR A 144 7.36 -25.09 -2.43
C TYR A 144 8.65 -25.92 -2.42
N ALA A 145 8.55 -27.26 -2.55
CA ALA A 145 9.72 -28.13 -2.66
C ALA A 145 10.59 -27.78 -3.88
N ARG A 146 9.96 -27.44 -5.00
CA ARG A 146 10.66 -26.94 -6.19
C ARG A 146 11.36 -25.60 -5.92
N LEU A 147 10.73 -24.68 -5.20
CA LEU A 147 11.37 -23.43 -4.80
C LEU A 147 12.59 -23.67 -3.91
N GLN A 148 12.51 -24.62 -2.98
CA GLN A 148 13.65 -25.01 -2.13
C GLN A 148 14.85 -25.51 -2.94
N GLN A 149 14.63 -26.23 -4.04
CA GLN A 149 15.69 -26.68 -4.93
C GLN A 149 16.31 -25.55 -5.76
N ILE A 150 15.50 -24.61 -6.24
CA ILE A 150 15.92 -23.53 -7.12
C ILE A 150 16.56 -22.38 -6.33
N ASP A 151 15.92 -21.97 -5.23
CA ASP A 151 16.31 -20.79 -4.43
C ASP A 151 16.10 -21.07 -2.93
N PRO A 152 16.99 -21.89 -2.33
CA PRO A 152 16.86 -22.27 -0.91
C PRO A 152 16.92 -21.06 0.03
N ASP A 153 17.68 -20.02 -0.31
CA ASP A 153 17.80 -18.80 0.50
C ASP A 153 16.49 -18.03 0.55
N TYR A 154 15.78 -17.96 -0.58
CA TYR A 154 14.47 -17.31 -0.59
C TYR A 154 13.40 -18.22 0.04
N ALA A 155 13.44 -19.52 -0.21
CA ALA A 155 12.50 -20.47 0.39
C ALA A 155 12.52 -20.41 1.93
N ALA A 156 13.69 -20.25 2.54
CA ALA A 156 13.83 -20.08 4.00
C ALA A 156 13.12 -18.81 4.55
N LEU A 157 12.83 -17.82 3.70
CA LEU A 157 12.16 -16.57 4.09
C LEU A 157 10.65 -16.60 3.83
N VAL A 158 10.14 -17.65 3.15
CA VAL A 158 8.74 -17.74 2.73
C VAL A 158 8.09 -18.93 3.40
N HIS A 159 6.93 -18.69 4.04
CA HIS A 159 6.15 -19.80 4.59
C HIS A 159 5.62 -20.69 3.47
N PRO A 160 5.65 -22.05 3.58
CA PRO A 160 5.19 -22.96 2.53
C PRO A 160 3.79 -22.68 2.01
N ASN A 161 2.87 -22.25 2.88
CA ASN A 161 1.49 -21.92 2.53
C ASN A 161 1.33 -20.52 1.89
N ASN A 162 2.41 -19.74 1.75
CA ASN A 162 2.35 -18.46 1.07
C ASN A 162 2.53 -18.64 -0.44
N LEU A 163 1.57 -19.36 -1.04
CA LEU A 163 1.59 -19.73 -2.46
C LEU A 163 1.78 -18.53 -3.40
N PRO A 164 1.20 -17.34 -3.17
CA PRO A 164 1.46 -16.18 -4.03
C PRO A 164 2.95 -15.80 -4.10
N ARG A 165 3.70 -15.93 -3.00
CA ARG A 165 5.14 -15.68 -2.98
C ARG A 165 5.95 -16.80 -3.59
N VAL A 166 5.54 -18.05 -3.37
CA VAL A 166 6.16 -19.23 -4.00
C VAL A 166 6.01 -19.14 -5.52
N ILE A 167 4.80 -18.93 -6.00
CA ILE A 167 4.49 -18.76 -7.44
C ILE A 167 5.30 -17.63 -8.04
N ARG A 168 5.36 -16.47 -7.38
CA ARG A 168 6.12 -15.31 -7.88
C ARG A 168 7.61 -15.60 -8.05
N ALA A 169 8.21 -16.33 -7.11
CA ALA A 169 9.62 -16.69 -7.19
C ALA A 169 9.89 -17.70 -8.32
N LEU A 170 9.00 -18.68 -8.49
CA LEU A 170 9.09 -19.66 -9.58
C LEU A 170 8.84 -18.99 -10.94
N GLU A 171 7.85 -18.12 -11.06
CA GLU A 171 7.56 -17.32 -12.26
C GLU A 171 8.78 -16.51 -12.70
N LEU A 172 9.44 -15.81 -11.76
CA LEU A 172 10.66 -15.06 -12.03
C LEU A 172 11.75 -15.99 -12.59
N TYR A 173 12.00 -17.11 -11.91
CA TYR A 173 13.05 -18.02 -12.32
C TYR A 173 12.78 -18.65 -13.70
N GLU A 174 11.57 -19.09 -13.95
CA GLU A 174 11.19 -19.69 -15.24
C GLU A 174 11.22 -18.70 -16.39
N SER A 175 10.87 -17.43 -16.12
CA SER A 175 10.86 -16.37 -17.15
C SER A 175 12.25 -15.83 -17.46
N THR A 176 13.15 -15.81 -16.47
CA THR A 176 14.41 -15.04 -16.58
C THR A 176 15.67 -15.81 -16.21
N GLY A 177 15.56 -16.99 -15.61
CA GLY A 177 16.67 -17.76 -14.99
C GLY A 177 17.22 -17.14 -13.70
N ARG A 178 16.65 -16.00 -13.22
CA ARG A 178 17.15 -15.28 -12.03
C ARG A 178 16.44 -15.75 -10.76
N ARG A 179 17.19 -15.80 -9.65
CA ARG A 179 16.67 -16.16 -8.33
C ARG A 179 16.14 -14.95 -7.60
N MET A 180 15.03 -15.11 -6.88
CA MET A 180 14.43 -14.03 -6.09
C MET A 180 15.36 -13.56 -4.95
N SER A 181 16.17 -14.44 -4.38
CA SER A 181 17.18 -14.08 -3.38
C SER A 181 18.20 -13.07 -3.92
N ALA A 182 18.71 -13.30 -5.14
CA ALA A 182 19.65 -12.41 -5.81
C ALA A 182 19.01 -11.04 -6.13
N GLU A 183 17.77 -11.05 -6.66
CA GLU A 183 17.05 -9.80 -6.94
C GLU A 183 16.83 -8.96 -5.68
N ARG A 184 16.54 -9.58 -4.56
CA ARG A 184 16.37 -8.87 -3.27
C ARG A 184 17.66 -8.24 -2.75
N VAL A 185 18.80 -8.88 -2.99
CA VAL A 185 20.12 -8.29 -2.65
C VAL A 185 20.39 -7.09 -3.54
N ASN A 186 20.23 -7.25 -4.85
CA ASN A 186 20.46 -6.17 -5.82
C ASN A 186 19.56 -4.95 -5.57
N ALA A 187 18.27 -5.18 -5.25
CA ALA A 187 17.36 -4.09 -4.91
C ALA A 187 17.77 -3.31 -3.65
N ARG A 188 18.41 -3.95 -2.67
CA ARG A 188 18.85 -3.32 -1.41
C ARG A 188 20.19 -2.61 -1.49
N ALA A 189 20.98 -2.84 -2.52
CA ALA A 189 22.31 -2.25 -2.67
C ALA A 189 22.28 -0.77 -3.11
N ALA A 190 21.12 -0.27 -3.52
CA ALA A 190 20.98 1.12 -3.95
C ALA A 190 21.04 2.07 -2.73
N ARG A 191 21.81 3.17 -2.86
CA ARG A 191 21.75 4.26 -1.88
C ARG A 191 20.37 4.90 -1.91
N PRO A 192 19.76 5.23 -0.75
CA PRO A 192 18.51 5.99 -0.71
C PRO A 192 18.62 7.28 -1.55
N PRO A 193 17.67 7.54 -2.46
CA PRO A 193 17.75 8.70 -3.37
C PRO A 193 17.27 10.00 -2.73
N TYR A 194 16.78 9.94 -1.49
CA TYR A 194 16.17 11.04 -0.77
C TYR A 194 16.67 11.10 0.67
N ARG A 195 16.72 12.31 1.23
CA ARG A 195 16.68 12.49 2.67
C ARG A 195 15.20 12.36 3.09
N SER A 196 14.87 11.45 3.97
CA SER A 196 13.47 11.19 4.31
C SER A 196 13.21 11.15 5.80
N LEU A 197 12.04 11.67 6.21
CA LEU A 197 11.46 11.50 7.53
C LEU A 197 10.20 10.65 7.39
N CYS A 198 10.16 9.50 8.06
CA CYS A 198 9.00 8.61 8.04
C CYS A 198 8.20 8.74 9.34
N LEU A 199 6.99 9.32 9.27
CA LEU A 199 6.05 9.45 10.37
C LEU A 199 5.00 8.34 10.27
N CYS A 200 4.87 7.52 11.32
CA CYS A 200 3.91 6.41 11.36
C CYS A 200 2.85 6.65 12.42
N LEU A 201 1.59 6.78 12.00
CA LEU A 201 0.46 6.97 12.91
C LEU A 201 -0.08 5.64 13.40
N THR A 202 -0.43 5.59 14.69
CA THR A 202 -1.17 4.47 15.29
C THR A 202 -1.88 4.93 16.56
N CYS A 203 -2.54 3.99 17.26
CA CYS A 203 -2.97 4.14 18.65
C CYS A 203 -2.11 3.22 19.52
N ARG A 204 -1.81 3.63 20.75
CA ARG A 204 -1.18 2.76 21.74
C ARG A 204 -2.13 1.66 22.15
N ASP A 205 -3.37 2.04 22.45
CA ASP A 205 -4.42 1.07 22.67
C ASP A 205 -5.02 0.59 21.35
N ARG A 206 -4.93 -0.71 21.13
CA ARG A 206 -5.51 -1.36 19.93
C ARG A 206 -7.03 -1.28 19.90
N ALA A 207 -7.70 -1.21 21.05
CA ALA A 207 -9.15 -1.10 21.11
C ALA A 207 -9.63 0.20 20.47
N VAL A 208 -8.92 1.31 20.69
CA VAL A 208 -9.20 2.60 20.05
C VAL A 208 -9.10 2.50 18.53
N LEU A 209 -8.04 1.85 18.01
CA LEU A 209 -7.90 1.66 16.57
C LEU A 209 -9.02 0.78 16.00
N TYR A 210 -9.41 -0.27 16.70
CA TYR A 210 -10.45 -1.20 16.24
C TYR A 210 -11.84 -0.57 16.27
N ASP A 211 -12.13 0.28 17.25
CA ASP A 211 -13.35 1.08 17.29
C ASP A 211 -13.42 2.04 16.10
N ARG A 212 -12.32 2.77 15.80
CA ARG A 212 -12.22 3.63 14.62
C ARG A 212 -12.43 2.85 13.31
N ILE A 213 -11.90 1.63 13.21
CA ILE A 213 -12.14 0.76 12.06
C ILE A 213 -13.61 0.37 11.96
N GLY A 214 -14.24 -0.01 13.07
CA GLY A 214 -15.66 -0.34 13.12
C GLY A 214 -16.54 0.79 12.62
N ARG A 215 -16.40 1.97 13.23
CA ARG A 215 -17.13 3.18 12.82
C ARG A 215 -16.91 3.57 11.35
N ARG A 216 -15.69 3.39 10.84
CA ARG A 216 -15.40 3.65 9.42
C ARG A 216 -16.14 2.68 8.49
N VAL A 217 -16.21 1.39 8.84
CA VAL A 217 -16.96 0.41 8.04
C VAL A 217 -18.46 0.71 8.07
N ASP A 218 -19.00 1.09 9.24
CA ASP A 218 -20.41 1.47 9.36
C ASP A 218 -20.72 2.70 8.48
N ALA A 219 -19.86 3.72 8.52
CA ALA A 219 -19.99 4.89 7.64
C ALA A 219 -19.85 4.54 6.13
N MET A 220 -19.02 3.55 5.75
CA MET A 220 -18.96 3.07 4.37
C MET A 220 -20.31 2.48 3.91
N ILE A 221 -20.98 1.71 4.77
CA ILE A 221 -22.32 1.17 4.48
C ILE A 221 -23.33 2.30 4.26
N GLU A 222 -23.35 3.28 5.18
CA GLU A 222 -24.25 4.43 5.09
C GLU A 222 -24.00 5.28 3.82
N ASN A 223 -22.73 5.39 3.42
CA ASN A 223 -22.33 6.14 2.22
C ASN A 223 -22.48 5.37 0.90
N GLY A 224 -23.04 4.15 0.91
CA GLY A 224 -23.37 3.43 -0.31
C GLY A 224 -22.25 2.55 -0.89
N VAL A 225 -21.33 2.04 -0.06
CA VAL A 225 -20.27 1.11 -0.51
C VAL A 225 -20.83 -0.12 -1.23
N LEU A 226 -22.09 -0.50 -0.95
CA LEU A 226 -22.71 -1.67 -1.60
C LEU A 226 -22.89 -1.49 -3.10
N ASP A 227 -23.21 -0.29 -3.57
CA ASP A 227 -23.35 -0.02 -5.01
C ASP A 227 -21.99 -0.07 -5.69
N GLU A 228 -20.96 0.46 -5.04
CA GLU A 228 -19.58 0.38 -5.51
C GLU A 228 -19.09 -1.09 -5.54
N ALA A 229 -19.31 -1.84 -4.45
CA ALA A 229 -18.96 -3.25 -4.35
C ALA A 229 -19.70 -4.12 -5.37
N ARG A 230 -20.97 -3.80 -5.69
CA ARG A 230 -21.75 -4.50 -6.72
C ARG A 230 -21.12 -4.30 -8.10
N ARG A 231 -20.74 -3.09 -8.47
CA ARG A 231 -20.02 -2.84 -9.73
C ARG A 231 -18.73 -3.65 -9.80
N VAL A 232 -17.95 -3.72 -8.70
CA VAL A 232 -16.75 -4.55 -8.66
C VAL A 232 -17.08 -6.04 -8.80
N TYR A 233 -18.15 -6.53 -8.18
CA TYR A 233 -18.60 -7.92 -8.30
C TYR A 233 -18.99 -8.28 -9.72
N GLU A 234 -19.75 -7.42 -10.40
CA GLU A 234 -20.21 -7.64 -11.78
C GLU A 234 -19.04 -7.64 -12.78
N HIS A 235 -18.00 -6.86 -12.51
CA HIS A 235 -16.81 -6.73 -13.38
C HIS A 235 -15.58 -7.48 -12.84
N ARG A 236 -15.73 -8.40 -11.89
CA ARG A 236 -14.62 -9.02 -11.16
C ARG A 236 -13.58 -9.72 -12.03
N GLU A 237 -13.97 -10.21 -13.19
CA GLU A 237 -13.06 -10.85 -14.15
C GLU A 237 -12.13 -9.82 -14.82
N ALA A 238 -12.62 -8.61 -15.06
CA ALA A 238 -11.85 -7.50 -15.60
C ALA A 238 -11.07 -6.77 -14.50
N TYR A 239 -11.67 -6.54 -13.34
CA TYR A 239 -11.09 -5.80 -12.20
C TYR A 239 -10.23 -6.69 -11.28
N ARG A 240 -9.33 -7.48 -11.86
CA ARG A 240 -8.59 -8.54 -11.15
C ARG A 240 -7.93 -8.08 -9.85
N THR A 241 -7.35 -6.89 -9.83
CA THR A 241 -6.71 -6.33 -8.62
C THR A 241 -7.76 -5.75 -7.67
N ALA A 242 -8.67 -4.93 -8.18
CA ALA A 242 -9.72 -4.29 -7.39
C ALA A 242 -10.68 -5.30 -6.75
N ALA A 243 -11.01 -6.38 -7.45
CA ALA A 243 -11.87 -7.45 -6.94
C ALA A 243 -11.25 -8.20 -5.73
N GLN A 244 -9.94 -8.09 -5.51
CA GLN A 244 -9.28 -8.66 -4.34
C GLN A 244 -9.15 -7.67 -3.18
N ALA A 245 -9.54 -6.42 -3.39
CA ALA A 245 -9.44 -5.40 -2.35
C ALA A 245 -10.38 -5.68 -1.17
N ILE A 246 -9.91 -5.33 0.02
CA ILE A 246 -10.76 -5.27 1.22
C ILE A 246 -11.71 -4.09 1.05
N GLY A 247 -12.99 -4.32 1.33
CA GLY A 247 -14.04 -3.34 1.11
C GLY A 247 -15.03 -3.76 0.01
N TYR A 248 -14.65 -4.73 -0.84
CA TYR A 248 -15.52 -5.20 -1.93
C TYR A 248 -15.77 -6.71 -1.87
N LYS A 249 -14.74 -7.52 -1.86
CA LYS A 249 -14.85 -8.99 -1.92
C LYS A 249 -15.63 -9.59 -0.75
N GLU A 250 -15.64 -8.94 0.38
CA GLU A 250 -16.39 -9.38 1.56
C GLU A 250 -17.90 -9.35 1.32
N PHE A 251 -18.38 -8.55 0.36
CA PHE A 251 -19.80 -8.49 -0.04
C PHE A 251 -20.18 -9.44 -1.18
N PHE A 252 -19.23 -10.13 -1.81
CA PHE A 252 -19.53 -11.06 -2.91
C PHE A 252 -20.50 -12.18 -2.50
N PRO A 253 -20.37 -12.82 -1.31
CA PRO A 253 -21.35 -13.80 -0.86
C PRO A 253 -22.77 -13.23 -0.63
N TYR A 254 -22.89 -11.93 -0.28
CA TYR A 254 -24.17 -11.27 -0.18
C TYR A 254 -24.82 -11.09 -1.57
N PHE A 255 -24.07 -10.71 -2.56
CA PHE A 255 -24.57 -10.58 -3.94
C PHE A 255 -24.91 -11.94 -4.59
N ALA A 256 -24.24 -13.00 -4.17
CA ALA A 256 -24.54 -14.37 -4.57
C ALA A 256 -25.74 -14.97 -3.82
N GLY A 257 -26.30 -14.29 -2.81
CA GLY A 257 -27.43 -14.80 -2.00
C GLY A 257 -27.02 -15.85 -0.96
N GLU A 258 -25.73 -15.98 -0.65
CA GLU A 258 -25.19 -17.02 0.23
C GLU A 258 -25.09 -16.56 1.70
N GLN A 259 -25.00 -15.25 1.93
CA GLN A 259 -24.81 -14.68 3.28
C GLN A 259 -25.61 -13.40 3.47
N SER A 260 -25.93 -13.08 4.74
CA SER A 260 -26.58 -11.82 5.07
C SER A 260 -25.62 -10.62 4.94
N LEU A 261 -26.17 -9.42 4.73
CA LEU A 261 -25.40 -8.18 4.73
C LEU A 261 -24.70 -7.98 6.09
N ALA A 262 -25.36 -8.32 7.18
CA ALA A 262 -24.77 -8.19 8.52
C ALA A 262 -23.51 -9.06 8.68
N ASP A 263 -23.56 -10.33 8.22
CA ASP A 263 -22.41 -11.23 8.28
C ASP A 263 -21.25 -10.71 7.40
N CYS A 264 -21.56 -10.21 6.20
CA CYS A 264 -20.56 -9.65 5.30
C CYS A 264 -19.92 -8.38 5.89
N THR A 265 -20.70 -7.53 6.56
CA THR A 265 -20.21 -6.33 7.25
C THR A 265 -19.25 -6.70 8.40
N GLU A 266 -19.60 -7.68 9.22
CA GLU A 266 -18.70 -8.14 10.30
C GLU A 266 -17.42 -8.78 9.75
N LYS A 267 -17.51 -9.52 8.65
CA LYS A 267 -16.33 -10.02 7.93
C LYS A 267 -15.45 -8.89 7.41
N LEU A 268 -16.03 -7.83 6.86
CA LEU A 268 -15.28 -6.66 6.42
C LEU A 268 -14.58 -5.97 7.59
N LYS A 269 -15.25 -5.77 8.73
CA LYS A 269 -14.62 -5.23 9.95
C LYS A 269 -13.43 -6.09 10.38
N GLN A 270 -13.59 -7.42 10.39
CA GLN A 270 -12.53 -8.35 10.76
C GLN A 270 -11.36 -8.34 9.74
N ALA A 271 -11.66 -8.35 8.43
CA ALA A 271 -10.64 -8.27 7.38
C ALA A 271 -9.84 -6.98 7.47
N THR A 272 -10.50 -5.86 7.78
CA THR A 272 -9.89 -4.53 7.96
C THR A 272 -9.00 -4.49 9.20
N ARG A 273 -9.43 -5.07 10.34
CA ARG A 273 -8.58 -5.23 11.53
C ARG A 273 -7.32 -6.07 11.23
N ASN A 274 -7.47 -7.16 10.49
CA ASN A 274 -6.33 -7.99 10.09
C ASN A 274 -5.39 -7.26 9.11
N TYR A 275 -5.94 -6.44 8.23
CA TYR A 275 -5.14 -5.58 7.36
C TYR A 275 -4.34 -4.55 8.15
N ALA A 276 -4.97 -3.86 9.10
CA ALA A 276 -4.29 -2.93 9.99
C ALA A 276 -3.13 -3.59 10.76
N LYS A 277 -3.30 -4.83 11.25
CA LYS A 277 -2.21 -5.61 11.86
C LYS A 277 -1.04 -5.84 10.91
N ARG A 278 -1.32 -6.19 9.63
CA ARG A 278 -0.27 -6.39 8.61
C ARG A 278 0.47 -5.09 8.33
N GLN A 279 -0.24 -3.97 8.21
CA GLN A 279 0.36 -2.64 8.02
C GLN A 279 1.28 -2.28 9.20
N LEU A 280 0.81 -2.43 10.44
CA LEU A 280 1.63 -2.19 11.65
C LEU A 280 2.88 -3.07 11.69
N THR A 281 2.73 -4.36 11.34
CA THR A 281 3.87 -5.29 11.29
C THR A 281 4.89 -4.87 10.24
N TRP A 282 4.43 -4.34 9.11
CA TRP A 282 5.30 -3.82 8.07
C TRP A 282 6.08 -2.60 8.56
N PHE A 283 5.38 -1.57 9.04
CA PHE A 283 6.01 -0.32 9.47
C PHE A 283 6.95 -0.49 10.68
N ARG A 284 6.67 -1.45 11.59
CA ARG A 284 7.57 -1.78 12.71
C ARG A 284 8.93 -2.35 12.30
N ARG A 285 9.03 -2.86 11.08
CA ARG A 285 10.30 -3.34 10.53
C ARG A 285 11.14 -2.23 9.91
N GLN A 286 10.61 -1.01 9.85
CA GLN A 286 11.34 0.18 9.40
C GLN A 286 11.98 0.82 10.62
N ASN A 287 13.29 0.67 10.75
CA ASN A 287 14.03 1.10 11.95
C ASN A 287 14.03 2.63 12.17
N GLU A 288 13.76 3.40 11.12
CA GLU A 288 13.79 4.88 11.14
C GLU A 288 12.39 5.52 11.24
N ALA A 289 11.34 4.72 11.42
CA ALA A 289 9.99 5.25 11.53
C ALA A 289 9.76 5.90 12.90
N VAL A 290 9.37 7.17 12.90
CA VAL A 290 8.93 7.90 14.10
C VAL A 290 7.46 7.62 14.33
N TRP A 291 7.12 7.03 15.47
CA TRP A 291 5.75 6.67 15.80
C TRP A 291 5.02 7.81 16.52
N LEU A 292 3.81 8.11 16.04
CA LEU A 292 2.88 9.10 16.59
C LEU A 292 1.61 8.38 17.07
N TYR A 293 1.20 8.66 18.31
CA TYR A 293 0.10 7.94 18.96
C TYR A 293 -1.11 8.86 19.15
N LEU A 294 -2.18 8.58 18.40
CA LEU A 294 -3.41 9.39 18.36
C LEU A 294 -4.15 9.51 19.69
N ASP A 295 -3.92 8.56 20.58
CA ASP A 295 -4.57 8.44 21.90
C ASP A 295 -3.71 8.96 23.06
N GLU A 296 -2.50 9.45 22.77
CA GLU A 296 -1.56 9.92 23.81
C GLU A 296 -1.10 11.38 23.62
N GLU A 297 -1.14 11.90 22.38
CA GLU A 297 -0.52 13.21 22.07
C GLU A 297 -1.29 14.00 20.99
N ASP A 298 -1.03 15.30 20.91
CA ASP A 298 -1.37 16.08 19.73
C ASP A 298 -0.41 15.72 18.59
N VAL A 299 -0.83 14.75 17.79
CA VAL A 299 -0.01 14.24 16.68
C VAL A 299 0.31 15.30 15.64
N THR A 300 -0.54 16.32 15.46
CA THR A 300 -0.30 17.39 14.50
C THR A 300 0.81 18.32 14.99
N ALA A 301 0.74 18.77 16.24
CA ALA A 301 1.78 19.59 16.83
C ALA A 301 3.12 18.86 16.87
N ARG A 302 3.12 17.58 17.27
CA ARG A 302 4.33 16.76 17.32
C ARG A 302 4.93 16.53 15.92
N ALA A 303 4.12 16.19 14.93
CA ALA A 303 4.56 16.02 13.56
C ALA A 303 5.16 17.31 12.98
N CYS A 304 4.52 18.47 13.21
CA CYS A 304 5.03 19.76 12.78
C CYS A 304 6.43 20.07 13.39
N ALA A 305 6.63 19.75 14.66
CA ALA A 305 7.93 19.93 15.32
C ALA A 305 9.01 19.04 14.67
N LEU A 306 8.71 17.77 14.44
CA LEU A 306 9.63 16.82 13.79
C LEU A 306 9.98 17.23 12.34
N VAL A 307 9.00 17.70 11.58
CA VAL A 307 9.25 18.18 10.20
C VAL A 307 10.13 19.44 10.22
N ARG A 308 9.89 20.40 11.13
CA ARG A 308 10.78 21.58 11.26
C ARG A 308 12.21 21.20 11.60
N GLU A 309 12.41 20.30 12.56
CA GLU A 309 13.73 19.80 12.94
C GLU A 309 14.43 19.13 11.75
N PHE A 310 13.73 18.26 11.03
CA PHE A 310 14.24 17.58 9.83
C PHE A 310 14.63 18.56 8.71
N LEU A 311 13.88 19.65 8.53
CA LEU A 311 14.18 20.64 7.50
C LEU A 311 15.37 21.56 7.85
N GLN A 312 15.75 21.66 9.13
CA GLN A 312 16.90 22.43 9.60
C GLN A 312 18.23 21.68 9.50
N GLN A 313 18.18 20.35 9.41
CA GLN A 313 19.35 19.49 9.21
C GLN A 313 19.85 19.54 7.75
#